data_afbea517ef74e72a25faca8eabd5b402
#
_entry.id   afbea517ef74e72a25faca8eabd5b402
#
_cell.length_a   1.000
_cell.length_b   1.000
_cell.length_c   1.000
_cell.angle_alpha   90.00
_cell.angle_beta   90.00
_cell.angle_gamma   90.00
#
_symmetry.space_group_name_H-M   'P 1'
#
loop_
_entity.id
_entity.type
_entity.pdbx_description
1 polymer ?
#
loop_
_entity_poly.entity_id
_entity_poly.type
_entity_poly.pdbx_seq_one_letter_code
_entity_poly.pdbx_strand_id
1 'polypeptide(L)'
;MRINRYLRLFAAALVLFFAGVVYAWSILKAPLGEEFGWTPAALALNFTITMCAFATGGLVSGLLAKKVPAQLRVAIGGLLGGGGIAAVSFLSGEAILLLYLLYGILAGFSIGMVYNTGITTPTGWFPDKTSLSSGVVMMAFGFSTLVLGKVLQAMFDSPAFGWRKSYLLLGIGVVVVSLLTAPLIRTPKPGEVPPAAAKKATPGENFPPLGMMKRISFYGLFFVCTFQAAVGNTMISFAKDFSLSLGASASLAVTLVGLLSVCNGVGRLISGALLDKLGLRKTQYIMALVLMTAALSGLAGVLAESLVLGVCALVLCGFSYGFCPTFSAAATLHFYGGAHYPLNLSIINMTLIPTSFMATLAGGLVESSGGYLGVFLVLTLAALLASVVNLCLKKA
;
A
#
# COMPACT_ATOMS: atom_id res chain seq x y z
N MET A 1 19.91 29.04 -8.16
CA MET A 1 20.48 27.66 -8.10
C MET A 1 19.47 26.68 -8.71
N ARG A 2 19.85 25.97 -9.79
CA ARG A 2 19.00 24.87 -10.31
C ARG A 2 19.12 23.69 -9.35
N ILE A 3 18.08 23.45 -8.55
CA ILE A 3 18.04 22.30 -7.64
C ILE A 3 18.11 21.02 -8.46
N ASN A 4 19.07 20.16 -8.13
CA ASN A 4 19.31 18.89 -8.82
C ASN A 4 18.05 18.00 -8.76
N ARG A 5 17.68 17.35 -9.89
CA ARG A 5 16.53 16.42 -9.99
C ARG A 5 16.63 15.27 -8.98
N TYR A 6 17.84 14.83 -8.65
CA TYR A 6 18.08 13.76 -7.65
C TYR A 6 17.72 14.21 -6.22
N LEU A 7 17.95 15.47 -5.87
CA LEU A 7 17.52 16.00 -4.57
C LEU A 7 15.99 16.01 -4.45
N ARG A 8 15.28 16.28 -5.55
CA ARG A 8 13.82 16.19 -5.60
C ARG A 8 13.32 14.76 -5.44
N LEU A 9 14.02 13.80 -6.08
CA LEU A 9 13.73 12.38 -5.93
C LEU A 9 13.96 11.92 -4.49
N PHE A 10 15.06 12.35 -3.87
CA PHE A 10 15.37 12.06 -2.47
C PHE A 10 14.31 12.65 -1.52
N ALA A 11 13.89 13.89 -1.73
CA ALA A 11 12.84 14.51 -0.95
C ALA A 11 11.51 13.75 -1.03
N ALA A 12 11.14 13.29 -2.23
CA ALA A 12 9.95 12.47 -2.41
C ALA A 12 10.12 11.08 -1.78
N ALA A 13 11.28 10.45 -1.89
CA ALA A 13 11.57 9.18 -1.23
C ALA A 13 11.50 9.33 0.31
N LEU A 14 12.02 10.43 0.87
CA LEU A 14 12.01 10.69 2.30
C LEU A 14 10.59 10.89 2.83
N VAL A 15 9.74 11.69 2.17
CA VAL A 15 8.35 11.87 2.61
C VAL A 15 7.56 10.58 2.46
N LEU A 16 7.81 9.77 1.42
CA LEU A 16 7.14 8.48 1.26
C LEU A 16 7.66 7.43 2.25
N PHE A 17 8.91 7.52 2.67
CA PHE A 17 9.42 6.68 3.75
C PHE A 17 8.62 6.90 5.04
N PHE A 18 8.34 8.13 5.44
CA PHE A 18 7.48 8.39 6.61
C PHE A 18 6.01 8.03 6.37
N ALA A 19 5.47 8.29 5.18
CA ALA A 19 4.11 7.93 4.82
C ALA A 19 3.89 6.40 4.81
N GLY A 20 4.92 5.62 4.53
CA GLY A 20 4.87 4.16 4.49
C GLY A 20 4.61 3.48 5.83
N VAL A 21 4.67 4.22 6.94
CA VAL A 21 4.32 3.72 8.28
C VAL A 21 2.90 3.15 8.37
N VAL A 22 2.01 3.51 7.45
CA VAL A 22 0.66 2.93 7.35
C VAL A 22 0.69 1.40 7.22
N TYR A 23 1.75 0.83 6.64
CA TYR A 23 1.94 -0.62 6.54
C TYR A 23 2.49 -1.25 7.83
N ALA A 24 2.88 -0.45 8.81
CA ALA A 24 3.24 -0.93 10.14
C ALA A 24 2.03 -1.11 11.08
N TRP A 25 0.79 -1.09 10.55
CA TRP A 25 -0.43 -1.13 11.37
C TRP A 25 -0.46 -2.30 12.35
N SER A 26 0.00 -3.49 11.96
CA SER A 26 0.06 -4.65 12.86
C SER A 26 1.00 -4.45 14.07
N ILE A 27 1.97 -3.53 13.96
CA ILE A 27 2.84 -3.12 15.08
C ILE A 27 2.15 -2.00 15.87
N LEU A 28 1.62 -0.99 15.16
CA LEU A 28 1.03 0.20 15.77
C LEU A 28 -0.22 -0.11 16.60
N LYS A 29 -1.06 -1.04 16.17
CA LYS A 29 -2.31 -1.40 16.86
C LYS A 29 -2.09 -2.15 18.17
N ALA A 30 -0.94 -2.85 18.33
CA ALA A 30 -0.69 -3.74 19.46
C ALA A 30 -0.85 -3.05 20.82
N PRO A 31 -0.15 -1.94 21.12
CA PRO A 31 -0.30 -1.27 22.42
C PRO A 31 -1.69 -0.68 22.65
N LEU A 32 -2.43 -0.34 21.59
CA LEU A 32 -3.81 0.16 21.70
C LEU A 32 -4.77 -0.97 22.11
N GLY A 33 -4.59 -2.17 21.53
CA GLY A 33 -5.35 -3.35 21.90
C GLY A 33 -5.09 -3.78 23.33
N GLU A 34 -3.82 -3.76 23.76
CA GLU A 34 -3.41 -4.11 25.11
C GLU A 34 -3.95 -3.13 26.16
N GLU A 35 -3.87 -1.81 25.92
CA GLU A 35 -4.31 -0.80 26.90
C GLU A 35 -5.83 -0.65 26.96
N PHE A 36 -6.51 -0.69 25.81
CA PHE A 36 -7.95 -0.39 25.75
C PHE A 36 -8.85 -1.61 25.63
N GLY A 37 -8.27 -2.81 25.47
CA GLY A 37 -9.05 -4.04 25.31
C GLY A 37 -9.83 -4.09 23.98
N TRP A 38 -9.41 -3.33 22.97
CA TRP A 38 -10.10 -3.32 21.67
C TRP A 38 -9.87 -4.61 20.90
N THR A 39 -10.95 -5.15 20.34
CA THR A 39 -10.93 -6.46 19.66
C THR A 39 -10.13 -6.44 18.34
N PRO A 40 -9.62 -7.59 17.90
CA PRO A 40 -8.96 -7.72 16.61
C PRO A 40 -9.81 -7.23 15.44
N ALA A 41 -11.13 -7.47 15.47
CA ALA A 41 -12.07 -7.00 14.44
C ALA A 41 -12.17 -5.47 14.43
N ALA A 42 -12.28 -4.84 15.60
CA ALA A 42 -12.36 -3.39 15.71
C ALA A 42 -11.07 -2.69 15.22
N LEU A 43 -9.91 -3.25 15.56
CA LEU A 43 -8.62 -2.73 15.08
C LEU A 43 -8.40 -3.00 13.59
N ALA A 44 -8.91 -4.12 13.06
CA ALA A 44 -8.89 -4.40 11.63
C ALA A 44 -9.82 -3.46 10.86
N LEU A 45 -10.97 -3.09 11.45
CA LEU A 45 -11.86 -2.09 10.87
C LEU A 45 -11.18 -0.73 10.72
N ASN A 46 -10.36 -0.32 11.71
CA ASN A 46 -9.56 0.90 11.56
C ASN A 46 -8.64 0.83 10.35
N PHE A 47 -7.98 -0.30 10.11
CA PHE A 47 -7.14 -0.47 8.92
C PHE A 47 -7.95 -0.42 7.62
N THR A 48 -9.13 -1.00 7.61
CA THR A 48 -10.07 -0.91 6.47
C THR A 48 -10.43 0.54 6.17
N ILE A 49 -10.82 1.30 7.19
CA ILE A 49 -11.13 2.73 7.06
C ILE A 49 -9.89 3.50 6.54
N THR A 50 -8.70 3.20 7.08
CA THR A 50 -7.44 3.80 6.64
C THR A 50 -7.17 3.56 5.16
N MET A 51 -7.37 2.33 4.66
CA MET A 51 -7.12 1.99 3.27
C MET A 51 -8.17 2.60 2.32
N CYS A 52 -9.43 2.65 2.73
CA CYS A 52 -10.49 3.35 1.99
C CYS A 52 -10.19 4.86 1.88
N ALA A 53 -9.82 5.47 2.99
CA ALA A 53 -9.44 6.87 3.05
C ALA A 53 -8.16 7.14 2.23
N PHE A 54 -7.16 6.25 2.30
CA PHE A 54 -5.94 6.31 1.49
C PHE A 54 -6.25 6.30 -0.01
N ALA A 55 -7.08 5.38 -0.48
CA ALA A 55 -7.48 5.29 -1.88
C ALA A 55 -8.19 6.58 -2.33
N THR A 56 -9.12 7.09 -1.51
CA THR A 56 -9.87 8.32 -1.77
C THR A 56 -8.94 9.54 -1.77
N GLY A 57 -8.02 9.65 -0.81
CA GLY A 57 -7.02 10.73 -0.75
C GLY A 57 -6.11 10.76 -1.97
N GLY A 58 -5.68 9.58 -2.44
CA GLY A 58 -4.91 9.43 -3.68
C GLY A 58 -5.69 9.90 -4.91
N LEU A 59 -6.97 9.54 -5.02
CA LEU A 59 -7.86 9.98 -6.11
C LEU A 59 -8.05 11.51 -6.07
N VAL A 60 -8.39 12.06 -4.91
CA VAL A 60 -8.57 13.51 -4.73
C VAL A 60 -7.29 14.27 -5.06
N SER A 61 -6.13 13.77 -4.64
CA SER A 61 -4.83 14.35 -5.01
C SER A 61 -4.63 14.39 -6.53
N GLY A 62 -5.00 13.30 -7.22
CA GLY A 62 -4.95 13.23 -8.69
C GLY A 62 -5.87 14.25 -9.37
N LEU A 63 -7.11 14.37 -8.90
CA LEU A 63 -8.07 15.37 -9.41
C LEU A 63 -7.62 16.81 -9.17
N LEU A 64 -6.98 17.06 -8.02
CA LEU A 64 -6.45 18.38 -7.66
C LEU A 64 -5.13 18.71 -8.34
N ALA A 65 -4.48 17.76 -9.03
CA ALA A 65 -3.13 17.93 -9.55
C ALA A 65 -2.95 19.11 -10.52
N LYS A 66 -4.01 19.48 -11.27
CA LYS A 66 -4.02 20.64 -12.18
C LYS A 66 -4.36 21.96 -11.49
N LYS A 67 -4.99 21.93 -10.31
CA LYS A 67 -5.49 23.12 -9.61
C LYS A 67 -4.63 23.51 -8.40
N VAL A 68 -4.05 22.52 -7.73
CA VAL A 68 -3.30 22.69 -6.48
C VAL A 68 -1.85 22.24 -6.67
N PRO A 69 -0.86 23.09 -6.40
CA PRO A 69 0.56 22.73 -6.53
C PRO A 69 0.92 21.51 -5.69
N ALA A 70 1.87 20.68 -6.19
CA ALA A 70 2.33 19.48 -5.49
C ALA A 70 2.87 19.79 -4.09
N GLN A 71 3.58 20.91 -3.95
CA GLN A 71 4.12 21.40 -2.67
C GLN A 71 3.02 21.54 -1.61
N LEU A 72 1.91 22.19 -1.99
CA LEU A 72 0.80 22.45 -1.09
C LEU A 72 0.06 21.16 -0.72
N ARG A 73 -0.10 20.24 -1.68
CA ARG A 73 -0.70 18.92 -1.42
C ARG A 73 0.12 18.09 -0.44
N VAL A 74 1.46 18.11 -0.55
CA VAL A 74 2.36 17.43 0.40
C VAL A 74 2.34 18.12 1.76
N ALA A 75 2.39 19.46 1.82
CA ALA A 75 2.37 20.19 3.08
C ALA A 75 1.06 19.98 3.86
N ILE A 76 -0.08 20.14 3.19
CA ILE A 76 -1.41 19.92 3.82
C ILE A 76 -1.57 18.45 4.23
N GLY A 77 -1.21 17.50 3.34
CA GLY A 77 -1.27 16.07 3.66
C GLY A 77 -0.36 15.70 4.82
N GLY A 78 0.85 16.27 4.88
CA GLY A 78 1.75 16.05 6.01
C GLY A 78 1.23 16.62 7.32
N LEU A 79 0.68 17.83 7.31
CA LEU A 79 0.08 18.46 8.49
C LEU A 79 -1.12 17.67 9.02
N LEU A 80 -2.07 17.33 8.14
CA LEU A 80 -3.28 16.62 8.54
C LEU A 80 -2.96 15.16 8.92
N GLY A 81 -2.13 14.47 8.14
CA GLY A 81 -1.77 13.08 8.39
C GLY A 81 -0.91 12.91 9.64
N GLY A 82 0.14 13.72 9.77
CA GLY A 82 0.99 13.71 10.96
C GLY A 82 0.24 14.21 12.21
N GLY A 83 -0.61 15.23 12.06
CA GLY A 83 -1.49 15.71 13.13
C GLY A 83 -2.48 14.64 13.58
N GLY A 84 -3.09 13.90 12.66
CA GLY A 84 -3.98 12.77 12.98
C GLY A 84 -3.25 11.66 13.74
N ILE A 85 -2.04 11.28 13.29
CA ILE A 85 -1.21 10.29 13.97
C ILE A 85 -0.82 10.78 15.38
N ALA A 86 -0.36 12.03 15.50
CA ALA A 86 0.01 12.62 16.79
C ALA A 86 -1.17 12.68 17.76
N ALA A 87 -2.37 12.99 17.26
CA ALA A 87 -3.57 13.09 18.07
C ALA A 87 -4.01 11.76 18.68
N VAL A 88 -3.62 10.60 18.09
CA VAL A 88 -3.84 9.27 18.67
C VAL A 88 -3.22 9.15 20.07
N SER A 89 -2.10 9.84 20.34
CA SER A 89 -1.43 9.83 21.64
C SER A 89 -2.30 10.32 22.81
N PHE A 90 -3.38 11.07 22.52
CA PHE A 90 -4.30 11.65 23.51
C PHE A 90 -5.59 10.82 23.70
N LEU A 91 -5.70 9.64 23.05
CA LEU A 91 -6.87 8.78 23.18
C LEU A 91 -7.04 8.27 24.62
N SER A 92 -8.30 8.15 25.04
CA SER A 92 -8.74 7.50 26.28
C SER A 92 -9.64 6.28 25.95
N GLY A 93 -9.77 5.34 26.89
CA GLY A 93 -10.21 3.96 26.68
C GLY A 93 -11.54 3.71 25.94
N GLU A 94 -12.47 4.65 25.92
CA GLU A 94 -13.77 4.45 25.26
C GLU A 94 -13.84 5.04 23.82
N ALA A 95 -12.75 5.60 23.34
CA ALA A 95 -12.74 6.49 22.16
C ALA A 95 -12.32 5.79 20.84
N ILE A 96 -12.73 4.53 20.58
CA ILE A 96 -12.37 3.85 19.33
C ILE A 96 -12.87 4.59 18.09
N LEU A 97 -14.01 5.27 18.15
CA LEU A 97 -14.51 6.11 17.06
C LEU A 97 -13.55 7.26 16.75
N LEU A 98 -12.89 7.79 17.78
CA LEU A 98 -11.90 8.84 17.59
C LEU A 98 -10.62 8.29 16.92
N LEU A 99 -10.21 7.05 17.19
CA LEU A 99 -9.16 6.36 16.45
C LEU A 99 -9.53 6.26 14.95
N TYR A 100 -10.76 5.86 14.64
CA TYR A 100 -11.25 5.76 13.26
C TYR A 100 -11.24 7.13 12.54
N LEU A 101 -11.56 8.22 13.24
CA LEU A 101 -11.50 9.57 12.67
C LEU A 101 -10.07 10.05 12.49
N LEU A 102 -9.23 9.95 13.52
CA LEU A 102 -7.88 10.53 13.52
C LEU A 102 -6.89 9.72 12.70
N TYR A 103 -6.79 8.42 12.96
CA TYR A 103 -5.86 7.55 12.22
C TYR A 103 -6.52 7.02 10.95
N GLY A 104 -7.74 6.51 11.05
CA GLY A 104 -8.43 5.91 9.91
C GLY A 104 -8.68 6.91 8.80
N ILE A 105 -9.50 7.91 9.06
CA ILE A 105 -9.93 8.87 8.03
C ILE A 105 -8.86 9.93 7.79
N LEU A 106 -8.49 10.69 8.81
CA LEU A 106 -7.66 11.87 8.63
C LEU A 106 -6.24 11.50 8.18
N ALA A 107 -5.55 10.60 8.91
CA ALA A 107 -4.22 10.17 8.54
C ALA A 107 -4.26 9.33 7.24
N GLY A 108 -5.19 8.39 7.10
CA GLY A 108 -5.31 7.57 5.90
C GLY A 108 -5.48 8.40 4.63
N PHE A 109 -6.45 9.30 4.59
CA PHE A 109 -6.70 10.20 3.46
C PHE A 109 -5.47 11.04 3.12
N SER A 110 -4.87 11.62 4.14
CA SER A 110 -3.71 12.51 3.98
C SER A 110 -2.48 11.77 3.47
N ILE A 111 -2.20 10.58 4.00
CA ILE A 111 -1.11 9.72 3.53
C ILE A 111 -1.34 9.32 2.07
N GLY A 112 -2.59 8.99 1.68
CA GLY A 112 -2.94 8.69 0.29
C GLY A 112 -2.68 9.87 -0.65
N MET A 113 -3.00 11.09 -0.21
CA MET A 113 -2.73 12.31 -0.96
C MET A 113 -1.22 12.56 -1.13
N VAL A 114 -0.44 12.39 -0.06
CA VAL A 114 1.03 12.52 -0.09
C VAL A 114 1.65 11.43 -0.96
N TYR A 115 1.18 10.19 -0.85
CA TYR A 115 1.65 9.06 -1.64
C TYR A 115 1.47 9.29 -3.14
N ASN A 116 0.28 9.66 -3.57
CA ASN A 116 0.01 9.94 -4.98
C ASN A 116 0.89 11.07 -5.51
N THR A 117 0.99 12.17 -4.74
CA THR A 117 1.81 13.33 -5.12
C THR A 117 3.30 12.97 -5.17
N GLY A 118 3.79 12.22 -4.18
CA GLY A 118 5.19 11.81 -4.06
C GLY A 118 5.64 10.84 -5.15
N ILE A 119 4.74 10.04 -5.71
CA ILE A 119 5.06 9.15 -6.85
C ILE A 119 5.00 9.93 -8.16
N THR A 120 3.92 10.67 -8.40
CA THR A 120 3.65 11.25 -9.72
C THR A 120 4.52 12.47 -10.03
N THR A 121 4.91 13.24 -9.02
CA THR A 121 5.70 14.47 -9.23
C THR A 121 7.15 14.18 -9.65
N PRO A 122 7.91 13.30 -8.96
CA PRO A 122 9.29 13.00 -9.35
C PRO A 122 9.41 12.34 -10.73
N THR A 123 8.43 11.54 -11.13
CA THR A 123 8.46 10.89 -12.45
C THR A 123 8.51 11.89 -13.59
N GLY A 124 7.93 13.08 -13.41
CA GLY A 124 8.03 14.18 -14.37
C GLY A 124 9.45 14.74 -14.56
N TRP A 125 10.32 14.61 -13.54
CA TRP A 125 11.73 15.02 -13.60
C TRP A 125 12.64 13.99 -14.27
N PHE A 126 12.16 12.76 -14.45
CA PHE A 126 12.91 11.62 -14.99
C PHE A 126 12.17 11.00 -16.19
N PRO A 127 11.87 11.76 -17.26
CA PRO A 127 11.21 11.20 -18.44
C PRO A 127 12.06 10.11 -19.11
N ASP A 128 13.38 10.18 -18.94
CA ASP A 128 14.37 9.20 -19.37
C ASP A 128 14.39 7.90 -18.51
N LYS A 129 13.97 7.99 -17.22
CA LYS A 129 14.06 6.90 -16.24
C LYS A 129 12.82 6.84 -15.33
N THR A 130 11.63 6.94 -15.90
CA THR A 130 10.36 7.02 -15.17
C THR A 130 10.14 5.83 -14.24
N SER A 131 10.41 4.60 -14.73
CA SER A 131 10.24 3.38 -13.94
C SER A 131 11.22 3.31 -12.77
N LEU A 132 12.47 3.75 -12.97
CA LEU A 132 13.46 3.79 -11.90
C LEU A 132 13.09 4.83 -10.84
N SER A 133 12.66 6.02 -11.23
CA SER A 133 12.31 7.07 -10.27
C SER A 133 11.08 6.70 -9.44
N SER A 134 10.04 6.12 -10.03
CA SER A 134 8.89 5.61 -9.29
C SER A 134 9.28 4.43 -8.39
N GLY A 135 10.14 3.53 -8.87
CA GLY A 135 10.66 2.40 -8.10
C GLY A 135 11.38 2.84 -6.82
N VAL A 136 12.26 3.85 -6.90
CA VAL A 136 12.99 4.38 -5.74
C VAL A 136 12.04 4.90 -4.66
N VAL A 137 11.06 5.72 -5.03
CA VAL A 137 10.10 6.27 -4.05
C VAL A 137 9.18 5.20 -3.48
N MET A 138 8.77 4.22 -4.30
CA MET A 138 7.95 3.10 -3.83
C MET A 138 8.73 2.16 -2.91
N MET A 139 10.03 1.94 -3.17
CA MET A 139 10.89 1.20 -2.25
C MET A 139 11.05 1.92 -0.91
N ALA A 140 11.25 3.23 -0.91
CA ALA A 140 11.33 4.02 0.32
C ALA A 140 10.06 3.84 1.18
N PHE A 141 8.87 3.86 0.55
CA PHE A 141 7.61 3.57 1.22
C PHE A 141 7.57 2.14 1.83
N GLY A 142 8.06 1.14 1.11
CA GLY A 142 8.15 -0.24 1.61
C GLY A 142 9.18 -0.42 2.74
N PHE A 143 10.35 0.22 2.65
CA PHE A 143 11.40 0.18 3.68
C PHE A 143 10.99 0.86 4.99
N SER A 144 10.02 1.75 4.95
CA SER A 144 9.46 2.44 6.11
C SER A 144 9.17 1.48 7.26
N THR A 145 8.36 0.46 6.98
CA THR A 145 7.91 -0.49 8.01
C THR A 145 9.07 -1.27 8.63
N LEU A 146 10.07 -1.64 7.83
CA LEU A 146 11.25 -2.35 8.35
C LEU A 146 12.05 -1.48 9.33
N VAL A 147 12.23 -0.21 9.03
CA VAL A 147 13.03 0.71 9.85
C VAL A 147 12.18 1.34 10.95
N LEU A 148 11.11 2.05 10.59
CA LEU A 148 10.26 2.73 11.56
C LEU A 148 9.51 1.74 12.45
N GLY A 149 9.12 0.57 11.95
CA GLY A 149 8.49 -0.49 12.75
C GLY A 149 9.38 -0.96 13.90
N LYS A 150 10.68 -1.18 13.65
CA LYS A 150 11.65 -1.53 14.69
C LYS A 150 11.90 -0.39 15.68
N VAL A 151 12.03 0.83 15.17
CA VAL A 151 12.21 2.03 16.02
C VAL A 151 10.99 2.20 16.93
N LEU A 152 9.78 2.12 16.38
CA LEU A 152 8.54 2.26 17.13
C LEU A 152 8.37 1.14 18.15
N GLN A 153 8.67 -0.12 17.79
CA GLN A 153 8.61 -1.22 18.76
C GLN A 153 9.57 -0.99 19.94
N ALA A 154 10.83 -0.60 19.65
CA ALA A 154 11.80 -0.28 20.70
C ALA A 154 11.35 0.91 21.58
N MET A 155 10.66 1.89 21.00
CA MET A 155 10.09 3.02 21.75
C MET A 155 8.88 2.59 22.59
N PHE A 156 8.02 1.67 22.09
CA PHE A 156 6.89 1.13 22.85
C PHE A 156 7.37 0.35 24.08
N ASP A 157 8.42 -0.43 23.90
CA ASP A 157 9.01 -1.26 24.99
C ASP A 157 9.81 -0.42 26.00
N SER A 158 10.12 0.82 25.69
CA SER A 158 10.91 1.72 26.54
C SER A 158 10.05 2.44 27.58
N PRO A 159 10.37 2.32 28.89
CA PRO A 159 9.67 3.06 29.94
C PRO A 159 9.73 4.59 29.79
N ALA A 160 10.76 5.10 29.09
CA ALA A 160 10.94 6.54 28.88
C ALA A 160 9.95 7.11 27.83
N PHE A 161 9.54 6.29 26.88
CA PHE A 161 8.68 6.70 25.76
C PHE A 161 7.26 6.15 25.88
N GLY A 162 7.10 4.85 25.88
CA GLY A 162 5.82 4.20 25.77
C GLY A 162 5.11 4.50 24.45
N TRP A 163 3.93 3.97 24.25
CA TRP A 163 3.22 4.13 22.97
C TRP A 163 2.73 5.57 22.73
N ARG A 164 2.29 6.29 23.76
CA ARG A 164 1.74 7.65 23.62
C ARG A 164 2.77 8.64 23.07
N LYS A 165 3.94 8.69 23.70
CA LYS A 165 5.03 9.56 23.19
C LYS A 165 5.51 9.11 21.81
N SER A 166 5.52 7.81 21.55
CA SER A 166 5.92 7.27 20.24
C SER A 166 4.99 7.70 19.13
N TYR A 167 3.67 7.65 19.32
CA TYR A 167 2.70 8.17 18.34
C TYR A 167 2.83 9.68 18.16
N LEU A 168 3.04 10.43 19.23
CA LEU A 168 3.26 11.88 19.17
C LEU A 168 4.50 12.20 18.33
N LEU A 169 5.63 11.56 18.63
CA LEU A 169 6.90 11.79 17.93
C LEU A 169 6.83 11.33 16.46
N LEU A 170 6.17 10.23 16.19
CA LEU A 170 5.92 9.77 14.81
C LEU A 170 5.11 10.80 14.03
N GLY A 171 4.02 11.29 14.59
CA GLY A 171 3.19 12.30 13.94
C GLY A 171 3.94 13.61 13.71
N ILE A 172 4.70 14.10 14.68
CA ILE A 172 5.59 15.27 14.54
C ILE A 172 6.62 15.01 13.43
N GLY A 173 7.24 13.82 13.39
CA GLY A 173 8.19 13.44 12.35
C GLY A 173 7.57 13.51 10.93
N VAL A 174 6.35 13.00 10.77
CA VAL A 174 5.60 13.10 9.49
C VAL A 174 5.35 14.55 9.10
N VAL A 175 4.91 15.41 10.05
CA VAL A 175 4.71 16.85 9.80
C VAL A 175 6.01 17.51 9.37
N VAL A 176 7.06 17.38 10.17
CA VAL A 176 8.34 18.05 9.94
C VAL A 176 8.95 17.64 8.60
N VAL A 177 9.01 16.34 8.32
CA VAL A 177 9.56 15.84 7.05
C VAL A 177 8.73 16.32 5.87
N SER A 178 7.41 16.30 5.97
CA SER A 178 6.53 16.76 4.89
C SER A 178 6.72 18.26 4.62
N LEU A 179 6.81 19.09 5.64
CA LEU A 179 7.02 20.54 5.47
C LEU A 179 8.41 20.87 4.93
N LEU A 180 9.45 20.19 5.38
CA LEU A 180 10.83 20.39 4.89
C LEU A 180 11.00 19.91 3.44
N THR A 181 10.32 18.85 3.04
CA THR A 181 10.43 18.29 1.68
C THR A 181 9.47 18.92 0.67
N ALA A 182 8.33 19.46 1.13
CA ALA A 182 7.30 20.04 0.26
C ALA A 182 7.85 21.06 -0.76
N PRO A 183 8.73 22.02 -0.42
CA PRO A 183 9.26 22.98 -1.39
C PRO A 183 10.05 22.31 -2.54
N LEU A 184 10.61 21.12 -2.31
CA LEU A 184 11.39 20.38 -3.29
C LEU A 184 10.51 19.54 -4.23
N ILE A 185 9.29 19.17 -3.80
CA ILE A 185 8.37 18.30 -4.55
C ILE A 185 7.48 19.17 -5.45
N ARG A 186 8.00 19.56 -6.61
CA ARG A 186 7.24 20.31 -7.62
C ARG A 186 7.34 19.68 -9.00
N THR A 187 6.36 19.94 -9.83
CA THR A 187 6.39 19.55 -11.24
C THR A 187 7.45 20.36 -12.00
N PRO A 188 8.13 19.76 -12.98
CA PRO A 188 9.07 20.50 -13.83
C PRO A 188 8.34 21.53 -14.72
N LYS A 189 8.99 22.64 -14.97
CA LYS A 189 8.55 23.62 -15.97
C LYS A 189 9.05 23.22 -17.35
N PRO A 190 8.41 23.71 -18.44
CA PRO A 190 8.93 23.52 -19.79
C PRO A 190 10.41 23.93 -19.88
N GLY A 191 11.25 23.07 -20.48
CA GLY A 191 12.69 23.30 -20.64
C GLY A 191 13.57 22.94 -19.43
N GLU A 192 13.03 22.52 -18.30
CA GLU A 192 13.82 22.09 -17.13
C GLU A 192 14.30 20.62 -17.19
N VAL A 193 13.69 19.82 -18.04
CA VAL A 193 14.01 18.39 -18.23
C VAL A 193 14.27 18.08 -19.69
N PRO A 194 15.09 17.07 -19.99
CA PRO A 194 15.29 16.62 -21.36
C PRO A 194 13.96 16.22 -22.03
N PRO A 195 13.81 16.39 -23.35
CA PRO A 195 12.65 15.86 -24.05
C PRO A 195 12.49 14.37 -23.76
N ALA A 196 11.28 13.96 -23.44
CA ALA A 196 10.98 12.54 -23.28
C ALA A 196 11.24 11.85 -24.62
N ALA A 197 12.04 10.77 -24.61
CA ALA A 197 12.08 9.88 -25.76
C ALA A 197 10.64 9.44 -26.04
N ALA A 198 10.13 9.74 -27.22
CA ALA A 198 8.75 9.44 -27.58
C ALA A 198 8.52 7.94 -27.40
N LYS A 199 7.88 7.55 -26.30
CA LYS A 199 7.37 6.18 -26.17
C LYS A 199 6.37 6.00 -27.29
N LYS A 200 6.62 5.05 -28.20
CA LYS A 200 5.68 4.68 -29.25
C LYS A 200 4.32 4.49 -28.59
N ALA A 201 3.37 5.34 -28.95
CA ALA A 201 1.98 5.20 -28.52
C ALA A 201 1.55 3.78 -28.88
N THR A 202 1.06 3.03 -27.92
CA THR A 202 0.51 1.70 -28.19
C THR A 202 -0.76 1.92 -29.05
N PRO A 203 -0.81 1.42 -30.29
CA PRO A 203 -2.02 1.56 -31.11
C PRO A 203 -3.10 0.67 -30.45
N GLY A 204 -4.02 1.26 -29.75
CA GLY A 204 -5.16 0.60 -29.16
C GLY A 204 -6.37 1.52 -29.21
N GLU A 205 -7.57 0.95 -29.22
CA GLU A 205 -8.78 1.74 -29.06
C GLU A 205 -8.72 2.48 -27.71
N ASN A 206 -9.02 3.79 -27.75
CA ASN A 206 -9.04 4.62 -26.56
C ASN A 206 -10.46 4.66 -26.00
N PHE A 207 -10.62 4.12 -24.78
CA PHE A 207 -11.91 4.12 -24.10
C PHE A 207 -11.97 5.23 -23.06
N PRO A 208 -13.02 6.09 -23.12
CA PRO A 208 -13.33 6.99 -22.00
C PRO A 208 -13.80 6.18 -20.79
N PRO A 209 -13.75 6.73 -19.55
CA PRO A 209 -14.05 6.01 -18.32
C PRO A 209 -15.38 5.24 -18.33
N LEU A 210 -16.46 5.89 -18.78
CA LEU A 210 -17.77 5.24 -18.91
C LEU A 210 -17.78 4.13 -19.96
N GLY A 211 -17.02 4.30 -21.05
CA GLY A 211 -16.86 3.27 -22.09
C GLY A 211 -16.09 2.05 -21.55
N MET A 212 -15.02 2.29 -20.77
CA MET A 212 -14.27 1.24 -20.07
C MET A 212 -15.18 0.44 -19.12
N MET A 213 -15.97 1.13 -18.28
CA MET A 213 -16.84 0.50 -17.28
C MET A 213 -17.97 -0.35 -17.90
N LYS A 214 -18.32 -0.15 -19.17
CA LYS A 214 -19.29 -0.99 -19.88
C LYS A 214 -18.71 -2.30 -20.40
N ARG A 215 -17.39 -2.50 -20.34
CA ARG A 215 -16.70 -3.68 -20.85
C ARG A 215 -16.59 -4.78 -19.81
N ILE A 216 -16.80 -6.05 -20.20
CA ILE A 216 -16.63 -7.20 -19.31
C ILE A 216 -15.19 -7.32 -18.79
N SER A 217 -14.21 -6.91 -19.59
CA SER A 217 -12.80 -6.88 -19.20
C SER A 217 -12.52 -5.95 -18.02
N PHE A 218 -13.31 -4.88 -17.84
CA PHE A 218 -13.21 -4.00 -16.68
C PHE A 218 -13.55 -4.76 -15.39
N TYR A 219 -14.66 -5.45 -15.38
CA TYR A 219 -15.09 -6.22 -14.19
C TYR A 219 -14.13 -7.37 -13.89
N GLY A 220 -13.63 -8.05 -14.93
CA GLY A 220 -12.61 -9.08 -14.77
C GLY A 220 -11.32 -8.55 -14.16
N LEU A 221 -10.79 -7.43 -14.70
CA LEU A 221 -9.59 -6.77 -14.17
C LEU A 221 -9.81 -6.25 -12.74
N PHE A 222 -10.95 -5.61 -12.49
CA PHE A 222 -11.34 -5.10 -11.17
C PHE A 222 -11.42 -6.23 -10.16
N PHE A 223 -12.05 -7.34 -10.51
CA PHE A 223 -12.19 -8.52 -9.66
C PHE A 223 -10.83 -9.15 -9.33
N VAL A 224 -9.99 -9.39 -10.36
CA VAL A 224 -8.63 -9.95 -10.17
C VAL A 224 -7.81 -9.06 -9.24
N CYS A 225 -7.77 -7.75 -9.50
CA CYS A 225 -7.01 -6.81 -8.67
C CYS A 225 -7.55 -6.76 -7.23
N THR A 226 -8.88 -6.81 -7.05
CA THR A 226 -9.50 -6.82 -5.71
C THR A 226 -9.08 -8.03 -4.90
N PHE A 227 -9.25 -9.24 -5.44
CA PHE A 227 -8.95 -10.46 -4.69
C PHE A 227 -7.46 -10.71 -4.54
N GLN A 228 -6.64 -10.32 -5.51
CA GLN A 228 -5.19 -10.38 -5.39
C GLN A 228 -4.67 -9.44 -4.30
N ALA A 229 -5.16 -8.20 -4.29
CA ALA A 229 -4.77 -7.23 -3.28
C ALA A 229 -5.32 -7.60 -1.89
N ALA A 230 -6.46 -8.30 -1.81
CA ALA A 230 -7.07 -8.70 -0.55
C ALA A 230 -6.15 -9.57 0.32
N VAL A 231 -5.45 -10.53 -0.30
CA VAL A 231 -4.51 -11.42 0.41
C VAL A 231 -3.38 -10.61 1.06
N GLY A 232 -2.71 -9.76 0.29
CA GLY A 232 -1.59 -8.95 0.81
C GLY A 232 -2.04 -7.90 1.83
N ASN A 233 -3.17 -7.24 1.58
CA ASN A 233 -3.71 -6.20 2.46
C ASN A 233 -4.12 -6.78 3.84
N THR A 234 -4.74 -7.95 3.85
CA THR A 234 -5.05 -8.67 5.09
C THR A 234 -3.78 -9.03 5.85
N MET A 235 -2.77 -9.55 5.15
CA MET A 235 -1.50 -9.91 5.80
C MET A 235 -0.78 -8.70 6.37
N ILE A 236 -0.83 -7.53 5.74
CA ILE A 236 -0.29 -6.28 6.32
C ILE A 236 -0.96 -5.96 7.66
N SER A 237 -2.29 -6.16 7.77
CA SER A 237 -3.02 -5.89 9.01
C SER A 237 -2.69 -6.85 10.16
N PHE A 238 -2.29 -8.09 9.85
CA PHE A 238 -2.11 -9.15 10.83
C PHE A 238 -0.72 -9.77 10.89
N ALA A 239 0.25 -9.27 10.10
CA ALA A 239 1.56 -9.91 9.95
C ALA A 239 2.28 -10.15 11.28
N LYS A 240 2.23 -9.19 12.21
CA LYS A 240 2.83 -9.35 13.56
C LYS A 240 2.13 -10.46 14.33
N ASP A 241 0.81 -10.36 14.48
CA ASP A 241 0.01 -11.27 15.30
C ASP A 241 0.06 -12.71 14.75
N PHE A 242 -0.02 -12.85 13.42
CA PHE A 242 0.14 -14.13 12.73
C PHE A 242 1.53 -14.75 12.97
N SER A 243 2.59 -13.94 12.92
CA SER A 243 3.95 -14.43 13.21
C SER A 243 4.08 -14.91 14.65
N LEU A 244 3.53 -14.14 15.60
CA LEU A 244 3.51 -14.51 17.03
C LEU A 244 2.73 -15.81 17.28
N SER A 245 1.59 -16.00 16.59
CA SER A 245 0.78 -17.23 16.73
C SER A 245 1.50 -18.50 16.25
N LEU A 246 2.51 -18.35 15.38
CA LEU A 246 3.38 -19.43 14.93
C LEU A 246 4.68 -19.57 15.74
N GLY A 247 4.78 -18.90 16.90
CA GLY A 247 5.91 -19.01 17.81
C GLY A 247 7.10 -18.09 17.49
N ALA A 248 6.92 -17.07 16.64
CA ALA A 248 7.97 -16.07 16.45
C ALA A 248 8.19 -15.25 17.72
N SER A 249 9.45 -14.88 18.01
CA SER A 249 9.72 -13.88 19.05
C SER A 249 9.18 -12.51 18.64
N ALA A 250 8.91 -11.63 19.59
CA ALA A 250 8.40 -10.28 19.33
C ALA A 250 9.30 -9.49 18.34
N SER A 251 10.62 -9.58 18.51
CA SER A 251 11.59 -8.93 17.62
C SER A 251 11.56 -9.50 16.20
N LEU A 252 11.42 -10.83 16.06
CA LEU A 252 11.32 -11.49 14.76
C LEU A 252 9.99 -11.13 14.09
N ALA A 253 8.88 -11.12 14.80
CA ALA A 253 7.58 -10.75 14.26
C ALA A 253 7.59 -9.33 13.65
N VAL A 254 8.18 -8.34 14.36
CA VAL A 254 8.37 -6.98 13.82
C VAL A 254 9.25 -6.98 12.56
N THR A 255 10.31 -7.80 12.55
CA THR A 255 11.19 -7.94 11.37
C THR A 255 10.41 -8.50 10.18
N LEU A 256 9.54 -9.49 10.40
CA LEU A 256 8.72 -10.11 9.36
C LEU A 256 7.68 -9.15 8.77
N VAL A 257 7.09 -8.26 9.57
CA VAL A 257 6.24 -7.17 9.08
C VAL A 257 7.02 -6.26 8.12
N GLY A 258 8.24 -5.89 8.51
CA GLY A 258 9.13 -5.10 7.66
C GLY A 258 9.50 -5.84 6.37
N LEU A 259 9.83 -7.12 6.46
CA LEU A 259 10.18 -7.96 5.32
C LEU A 259 9.04 -8.06 4.30
N LEU A 260 7.80 -8.27 4.77
CA LEU A 260 6.60 -8.25 3.91
C LEU A 260 6.50 -6.93 3.13
N SER A 261 6.71 -5.80 3.80
CA SER A 261 6.64 -4.48 3.16
C SER A 261 7.77 -4.24 2.16
N VAL A 262 8.99 -4.72 2.44
CA VAL A 262 10.12 -4.69 1.49
C VAL A 262 9.81 -5.55 0.28
N CYS A 263 9.31 -6.77 0.47
CA CYS A 263 8.90 -7.66 -0.61
C CYS A 263 7.80 -7.03 -1.48
N ASN A 264 6.87 -6.27 -0.88
CA ASN A 264 5.89 -5.48 -1.63
C ASN A 264 6.58 -4.42 -2.54
N GLY A 265 7.54 -3.67 -2.00
CA GLY A 265 8.30 -2.70 -2.79
C GLY A 265 9.09 -3.35 -3.94
N VAL A 266 9.82 -4.42 -3.64
CA VAL A 266 10.62 -5.18 -4.63
C VAL A 266 9.71 -5.88 -5.66
N GLY A 267 8.55 -6.38 -5.24
CA GLY A 267 7.55 -6.98 -6.11
C GLY A 267 7.11 -6.06 -7.25
N ARG A 268 6.98 -4.76 -6.98
CA ARG A 268 6.66 -3.76 -8.02
C ARG A 268 7.74 -3.65 -9.09
N LEU A 269 9.03 -3.71 -8.70
CA LEU A 269 10.15 -3.68 -9.64
C LEU A 269 10.20 -4.96 -10.46
N ILE A 270 10.06 -6.12 -9.81
CA ILE A 270 10.07 -7.44 -10.47
C ILE A 270 8.91 -7.54 -11.47
N SER A 271 7.70 -7.15 -11.06
CA SER A 271 6.53 -7.19 -11.95
C SER A 271 6.68 -6.29 -13.16
N GLY A 272 7.27 -5.09 -12.99
CA GLY A 272 7.60 -4.20 -14.11
C GLY A 272 8.57 -4.84 -15.10
N ALA A 273 9.66 -5.45 -14.60
CA ALA A 273 10.63 -6.15 -15.43
C ALA A 273 10.03 -7.38 -16.14
N LEU A 274 9.14 -8.12 -15.47
CA LEU A 274 8.43 -9.25 -16.07
C LEU A 274 7.47 -8.79 -17.17
N LEU A 275 6.72 -7.69 -16.95
CA LEU A 275 5.83 -7.11 -17.95
C LEU A 275 6.59 -6.66 -19.20
N ASP A 276 7.76 -6.03 -19.02
CA ASP A 276 8.61 -5.58 -20.14
C ASP A 276 9.20 -6.75 -20.93
N LYS A 277 9.61 -7.84 -20.25
CA LYS A 277 10.30 -9.00 -20.88
C LYS A 277 9.33 -10.07 -21.40
N LEU A 278 8.31 -10.40 -20.64
CA LEU A 278 7.41 -11.55 -20.89
C LEU A 278 6.04 -11.12 -21.43
N GLY A 279 5.71 -9.84 -21.32
CA GLY A 279 4.40 -9.28 -21.65
C GLY A 279 3.32 -9.59 -20.61
N LEU A 280 2.13 -9.02 -20.84
CA LEU A 280 1.04 -9.01 -19.88
C LEU A 280 0.59 -10.42 -19.48
N ARG A 281 0.35 -11.30 -20.46
CA ARG A 281 -0.28 -12.62 -20.22
C ARG A 281 0.59 -13.58 -19.42
N LYS A 282 1.90 -13.65 -19.74
CA LYS A 282 2.82 -14.52 -18.99
C LYS A 282 3.04 -14.00 -17.56
N THR A 283 3.18 -12.69 -17.41
CA THR A 283 3.27 -12.07 -16.08
C THR A 283 2.04 -12.34 -15.24
N GLN A 284 0.86 -12.33 -15.84
CA GLN A 284 -0.42 -12.69 -15.22
C GLN A 284 -0.41 -14.11 -14.60
N TYR A 285 0.12 -15.10 -15.33
CA TYR A 285 0.22 -16.47 -14.82
C TYR A 285 1.20 -16.58 -13.65
N ILE A 286 2.34 -15.88 -13.73
CA ILE A 286 3.32 -15.83 -12.63
C ILE A 286 2.68 -15.21 -11.39
N MET A 287 1.93 -14.12 -11.56
CA MET A 287 1.20 -13.47 -10.46
C MET A 287 0.21 -14.42 -9.78
N ALA A 288 -0.59 -15.16 -10.57
CA ALA A 288 -1.55 -16.13 -10.04
C ALA A 288 -0.85 -17.26 -9.27
N LEU A 289 0.27 -17.74 -9.79
CA LEU A 289 1.08 -18.77 -9.13
C LEU A 289 1.63 -18.28 -7.79
N VAL A 290 2.25 -17.09 -7.77
CA VAL A 290 2.80 -16.49 -6.53
C VAL A 290 1.71 -16.27 -5.50
N LEU A 291 0.55 -15.75 -5.91
CA LEU A 291 -0.61 -15.52 -5.04
C LEU A 291 -1.12 -16.83 -4.41
N MET A 292 -1.31 -17.87 -5.24
CA MET A 292 -1.80 -19.18 -4.78
C MET A 292 -0.79 -19.83 -3.83
N THR A 293 0.50 -19.81 -4.19
CA THR A 293 1.56 -20.35 -3.33
C THR A 293 1.62 -19.62 -1.99
N ALA A 294 1.45 -18.30 -1.99
CA ALA A 294 1.41 -17.49 -0.77
C ALA A 294 0.26 -17.92 0.16
N ALA A 295 -0.94 -18.04 -0.38
CA ALA A 295 -2.13 -18.44 0.39
C ALA A 295 -2.01 -19.86 0.94
N LEU A 296 -1.58 -20.82 0.09
CA LEU A 296 -1.38 -22.22 0.49
C LEU A 296 -0.25 -22.39 1.51
N SER A 297 0.85 -21.64 1.38
CA SER A 297 1.93 -21.66 2.37
C SER A 297 1.44 -21.17 3.74
N GLY A 298 0.58 -20.15 3.77
CA GLY A 298 0.00 -19.67 5.03
C GLY A 298 -0.97 -20.68 5.63
N LEU A 299 -1.82 -21.30 4.81
CA LEU A 299 -2.73 -22.37 5.25
C LEU A 299 -1.94 -23.55 5.83
N ALA A 300 -0.93 -24.02 5.09
CA ALA A 300 -0.05 -25.09 5.55
C ALA A 300 0.74 -24.71 6.80
N GLY A 301 1.16 -23.45 6.93
CA GLY A 301 1.84 -22.92 8.11
C GLY A 301 0.98 -22.99 9.36
N VAL A 302 -0.32 -22.67 9.25
CA VAL A 302 -1.27 -22.78 10.36
C VAL A 302 -1.53 -24.25 10.70
N LEU A 303 -1.77 -25.11 9.70
CA LEU A 303 -2.08 -26.54 9.93
C LEU A 303 -0.90 -27.33 10.51
N ALA A 304 0.32 -26.97 10.12
CA ALA A 304 1.55 -27.63 10.59
C ALA A 304 2.24 -26.89 11.74
N GLU A 305 1.64 -25.82 12.27
CA GLU A 305 2.23 -24.93 13.28
C GLU A 305 3.67 -24.50 12.92
N SER A 306 3.93 -24.28 11.62
CA SER A 306 5.27 -24.05 11.07
C SER A 306 5.55 -22.57 10.83
N LEU A 307 6.44 -21.98 11.61
CA LEU A 307 6.92 -20.63 11.40
C LEU A 307 7.59 -20.46 10.04
N VAL A 308 8.32 -21.48 9.55
CA VAL A 308 8.99 -21.41 8.23
C VAL A 308 7.98 -21.23 7.11
N LEU A 309 6.89 -21.99 7.09
CA LEU A 309 5.81 -21.85 6.11
C LEU A 309 5.08 -20.52 6.27
N GLY A 310 4.91 -20.04 7.50
CA GLY A 310 4.37 -18.71 7.78
C GLY A 310 5.24 -17.59 7.22
N VAL A 311 6.56 -17.68 7.37
CA VAL A 311 7.52 -16.72 6.76
C VAL A 311 7.46 -16.77 5.23
N CYS A 312 7.41 -17.96 4.63
CA CYS A 312 7.21 -18.11 3.18
C CYS A 312 5.92 -17.42 2.72
N ALA A 313 4.81 -17.60 3.46
CA ALA A 313 3.56 -16.93 3.17
C ALA A 313 3.69 -15.40 3.20
N LEU A 314 4.31 -14.83 4.24
CA LEU A 314 4.51 -13.39 4.36
C LEU A 314 5.35 -12.80 3.21
N VAL A 315 6.45 -13.45 2.88
CA VAL A 315 7.34 -13.04 1.77
C VAL A 315 6.58 -13.07 0.44
N LEU A 316 5.92 -14.17 0.13
CA LEU A 316 5.17 -14.34 -1.12
C LEU A 316 3.93 -13.41 -1.18
N CYS A 317 3.24 -13.20 -0.06
CA CYS A 317 2.17 -12.20 0.05
C CYS A 317 2.68 -10.79 -0.27
N GLY A 318 3.86 -10.43 0.26
CA GLY A 318 4.50 -9.16 -0.05
C GLY A 318 4.75 -9.00 -1.56
N PHE A 319 5.40 -9.97 -2.19
CA PHE A 319 5.63 -9.94 -3.65
C PHE A 319 4.34 -9.86 -4.44
N SER A 320 3.34 -10.70 -4.11
CA SER A 320 2.05 -10.74 -4.79
C SER A 320 1.32 -9.40 -4.69
N TYR A 321 1.32 -8.78 -3.51
CA TYR A 321 0.71 -7.47 -3.31
C TYR A 321 1.43 -6.37 -4.11
N GLY A 322 2.77 -6.45 -4.19
CA GLY A 322 3.57 -5.54 -5.01
C GLY A 322 3.30 -5.65 -6.52
N PHE A 323 2.97 -6.84 -7.00
CA PHE A 323 2.66 -7.06 -8.42
C PHE A 323 1.37 -6.36 -8.86
N CYS A 324 0.37 -6.30 -7.99
CA CYS A 324 -0.98 -5.84 -8.32
C CYS A 324 -1.03 -4.41 -8.91
N PRO A 325 -0.46 -3.35 -8.29
CA PRO A 325 -0.54 -2.00 -8.84
C PRO A 325 0.23 -1.84 -10.17
N THR A 326 1.34 -2.56 -10.34
CA THR A 326 2.10 -2.51 -11.60
C THR A 326 1.36 -3.21 -12.73
N PHE A 327 0.76 -4.36 -12.42
CA PHE A 327 -0.07 -5.11 -13.37
C PHE A 327 -1.33 -4.33 -13.73
N SER A 328 -2.06 -3.77 -12.76
CA SER A 328 -3.28 -2.97 -13.02
C SER A 328 -3.00 -1.77 -13.94
N ALA A 329 -1.86 -1.10 -13.73
CA ALA A 329 -1.43 0.00 -14.58
C ALA A 329 -1.15 -0.46 -16.02
N ALA A 330 -0.38 -1.54 -16.20
CA ALA A 330 -0.06 -2.08 -17.52
C ALA A 330 -1.30 -2.63 -18.25
N ALA A 331 -2.17 -3.36 -17.54
CA ALA A 331 -3.41 -3.89 -18.08
C ALA A 331 -4.39 -2.78 -18.49
N THR A 332 -4.53 -1.74 -17.66
CA THR A 332 -5.38 -0.59 -17.98
C THR A 332 -4.91 0.10 -19.27
N LEU A 333 -3.61 0.33 -19.40
CA LEU A 333 -3.05 0.92 -20.62
C LEU A 333 -3.23 0.02 -21.84
N HIS A 334 -3.01 -1.29 -21.68
CA HIS A 334 -3.11 -2.27 -22.77
C HIS A 334 -4.55 -2.49 -23.24
N PHE A 335 -5.53 -2.50 -22.31
CA PHE A 335 -6.93 -2.78 -22.65
C PHE A 335 -7.70 -1.52 -23.10
N TYR A 336 -7.39 -0.35 -22.51
CA TYR A 336 -8.24 0.84 -22.66
C TYR A 336 -7.52 2.05 -23.27
N GLY A 337 -6.25 1.90 -23.66
CA GLY A 337 -5.46 2.93 -24.35
C GLY A 337 -4.97 4.06 -23.46
N GLY A 338 -4.27 5.02 -24.09
CA GLY A 338 -3.54 6.08 -23.38
C GLY A 338 -4.30 7.39 -23.18
N ALA A 339 -5.33 7.68 -24.00
CA ALA A 339 -5.98 8.99 -24.01
C ALA A 339 -6.64 9.37 -22.66
N HIS A 340 -7.25 8.40 -21.99
CA HIS A 340 -7.92 8.58 -20.70
C HIS A 340 -7.24 7.81 -19.57
N TYR A 341 -6.02 7.33 -19.80
CA TYR A 341 -5.30 6.42 -18.90
C TYR A 341 -5.25 6.86 -17.43
N PRO A 342 -4.93 8.14 -17.09
CA PRO A 342 -4.85 8.53 -15.66
C PRO A 342 -6.17 8.33 -14.91
N LEU A 343 -7.29 8.66 -15.53
CA LEU A 343 -8.61 8.52 -14.91
C LEU A 343 -9.08 7.06 -14.89
N ASN A 344 -8.85 6.33 -15.99
CA ASN A 344 -9.16 4.91 -16.07
C ASN A 344 -8.40 4.10 -15.01
N LEU A 345 -7.10 4.39 -14.82
CA LEU A 345 -6.30 3.75 -13.77
C LEU A 345 -6.79 4.11 -12.37
N SER A 346 -7.18 5.36 -12.13
CA SER A 346 -7.73 5.77 -10.83
C SER A 346 -9.00 5.01 -10.47
N ILE A 347 -9.86 4.73 -11.46
CA ILE A 347 -11.07 3.93 -11.27
C ILE A 347 -10.73 2.46 -10.96
N ILE A 348 -9.76 1.88 -11.68
CA ILE A 348 -9.28 0.52 -11.37
C ILE A 348 -8.67 0.46 -9.96
N ASN A 349 -7.93 1.48 -9.53
CA ASN A 349 -7.33 1.53 -8.20
C ASN A 349 -8.37 1.64 -7.05
N MET A 350 -9.65 1.95 -7.35
CA MET A 350 -10.72 1.83 -6.35
C MET A 350 -10.94 0.40 -5.86
N THR A 351 -10.32 -0.59 -6.49
CA THR A 351 -10.23 -1.98 -5.98
C THR A 351 -9.68 -2.05 -4.54
N LEU A 352 -8.91 -1.05 -4.09
CA LEU A 352 -8.44 -0.97 -2.70
C LEU A 352 -9.58 -0.87 -1.69
N ILE A 353 -10.73 -0.30 -2.07
CA ILE A 353 -11.90 -0.17 -1.17
C ILE A 353 -12.45 -1.56 -0.83
N PRO A 354 -12.99 -2.35 -1.78
CA PRO A 354 -13.49 -3.69 -1.45
C PRO A 354 -12.39 -4.62 -0.89
N THR A 355 -11.15 -4.47 -1.35
CA THR A 355 -9.99 -5.20 -0.84
C THR A 355 -9.81 -5.04 0.67
N SER A 356 -9.97 -3.83 1.19
CA SER A 356 -9.69 -3.53 2.60
C SER A 356 -10.70 -4.16 3.57
N PHE A 357 -11.93 -4.43 3.13
CA PHE A 357 -12.93 -5.14 3.94
C PHE A 357 -12.53 -6.58 4.27
N MET A 358 -11.63 -7.18 3.48
CA MET A 358 -11.10 -8.50 3.80
C MET A 358 -10.32 -8.52 5.12
N ALA A 359 -9.66 -7.41 5.49
CA ALA A 359 -8.98 -7.30 6.77
C ALA A 359 -9.96 -7.31 7.95
N THR A 360 -11.11 -6.62 7.82
CA THR A 360 -12.17 -6.66 8.84
C THR A 360 -12.79 -8.05 8.96
N LEU A 361 -13.06 -8.72 7.83
CA LEU A 361 -13.54 -10.10 7.82
C LEU A 361 -12.55 -11.03 8.52
N ALA A 362 -11.25 -10.90 8.23
CA ALA A 362 -10.20 -11.67 8.88
C ALA A 362 -10.16 -11.41 10.40
N GLY A 363 -10.32 -10.15 10.82
CA GLY A 363 -10.42 -9.79 12.24
C GLY A 363 -11.56 -10.51 12.96
N GLY A 364 -12.76 -10.53 12.37
CA GLY A 364 -13.91 -11.25 12.89
C GLY A 364 -13.69 -12.77 12.93
N LEU A 365 -13.01 -13.34 11.92
CA LEU A 365 -12.66 -14.77 11.91
C LEU A 365 -11.66 -15.11 13.01
N VAL A 366 -10.63 -14.30 13.23
CA VAL A 366 -9.67 -14.49 14.35
C VAL A 366 -10.39 -14.42 15.68
N GLU A 367 -11.26 -13.44 15.87
CA GLU A 367 -12.02 -13.25 17.12
C GLU A 367 -12.95 -14.43 17.40
N SER A 368 -13.66 -14.93 16.37
CA SER A 368 -14.64 -16.03 16.55
C SER A 368 -14.00 -17.41 16.68
N SER A 369 -12.86 -17.67 16.02
CA SER A 369 -12.20 -18.99 15.99
C SER A 369 -10.97 -19.09 16.88
N GLY A 370 -10.48 -17.98 17.42
CA GLY A 370 -9.24 -17.91 18.22
C GLY A 370 -7.96 -18.18 17.42
N GLY A 371 -8.02 -18.21 16.06
CA GLY A 371 -6.86 -18.54 15.25
C GLY A 371 -6.96 -18.11 13.78
N TYR A 372 -5.94 -18.45 12.99
CA TYR A 372 -5.80 -18.00 11.60
C TYR A 372 -6.30 -18.99 10.54
N LEU A 373 -6.80 -20.19 10.96
CA LEU A 373 -7.25 -21.20 10.00
C LEU A 373 -8.36 -20.67 9.08
N GLY A 374 -9.42 -20.10 9.66
CA GLY A 374 -10.52 -19.51 8.90
C GLY A 374 -10.06 -18.38 7.98
N VAL A 375 -9.12 -17.57 8.43
CA VAL A 375 -8.53 -16.50 7.62
C VAL A 375 -7.85 -17.07 6.38
N PHE A 376 -6.95 -18.06 6.52
CA PHE A 376 -6.24 -18.62 5.38
C PHE A 376 -7.12 -19.46 4.46
N LEU A 377 -8.19 -20.07 4.96
CA LEU A 377 -9.20 -20.68 4.09
C LEU A 377 -9.86 -19.66 3.17
N VAL A 378 -10.28 -18.51 3.73
CA VAL A 378 -10.89 -17.42 2.94
C VAL A 378 -9.87 -16.79 1.98
N LEU A 379 -8.62 -16.57 2.40
CA LEU A 379 -7.57 -16.04 1.53
C LEU A 379 -7.21 -17.03 0.40
N THR A 380 -7.20 -18.32 0.67
CA THR A 380 -6.98 -19.36 -0.36
C THR A 380 -8.13 -19.37 -1.38
N LEU A 381 -9.38 -19.27 -0.92
CA LEU A 381 -10.53 -19.13 -1.80
C LEU A 381 -10.44 -17.85 -2.65
N ALA A 382 -10.09 -16.72 -2.06
CA ALA A 382 -9.89 -15.45 -2.77
C ALA A 382 -8.77 -15.58 -3.84
N ALA A 383 -7.65 -16.23 -3.50
CA ALA A 383 -6.55 -16.49 -4.42
C ALA A 383 -6.99 -17.41 -5.59
N LEU A 384 -7.79 -18.44 -5.30
CA LEU A 384 -8.35 -19.34 -6.32
C LEU A 384 -9.27 -18.58 -7.27
N LEU A 385 -10.22 -17.81 -6.74
CA LEU A 385 -11.15 -17.02 -7.54
C LEU A 385 -10.40 -16.00 -8.42
N ALA A 386 -9.43 -15.28 -7.85
CA ALA A 386 -8.59 -14.37 -8.61
C ALA A 386 -7.85 -15.10 -9.75
N SER A 387 -7.28 -16.27 -9.46
CA SER A 387 -6.52 -17.06 -10.43
C SER A 387 -7.42 -17.57 -11.57
N VAL A 388 -8.61 -18.06 -11.28
CA VAL A 388 -9.57 -18.54 -12.28
C VAL A 388 -10.02 -17.40 -13.20
N VAL A 389 -10.43 -16.26 -12.63
CA VAL A 389 -10.83 -15.09 -13.44
C VAL A 389 -9.65 -14.57 -14.26
N ASN A 390 -8.45 -14.60 -13.67
CA ASN A 390 -7.22 -14.17 -14.35
C ASN A 390 -6.92 -15.02 -15.61
N LEU A 391 -7.15 -16.33 -15.56
CA LEU A 391 -7.01 -17.23 -16.72
C LEU A 391 -8.00 -16.88 -17.83
N CYS A 392 -9.20 -16.43 -17.46
CA CYS A 392 -10.28 -16.07 -18.38
C CYS A 392 -10.17 -14.63 -18.92
N LEU A 393 -9.31 -13.79 -18.32
CA LEU A 393 -9.20 -12.38 -18.69
C LEU A 393 -8.62 -12.23 -20.10
N LYS A 394 -9.43 -11.77 -21.02
CA LYS A 394 -9.05 -11.48 -22.41
C LYS A 394 -9.06 -9.98 -22.64
N LYS A 395 -8.31 -9.53 -23.66
CA LYS A 395 -8.39 -8.14 -24.16
C LYS A 395 -9.83 -7.85 -24.57
N ALA A 396 -10.30 -6.64 -24.27
CA ALA A 396 -11.62 -6.14 -24.65
C ALA A 396 -11.79 -6.05 -26.17
#